data_0bfce7f087f332de55514f379700e9f6
#
_entry.id   0bfce7f087f332de55514f379700e9f6
#
_cell.length_a   1.000
_cell.length_b   1.000
_cell.length_c   1.000
_cell.angle_alpha   90.00
_cell.angle_beta   90.00
_cell.angle_gamma   90.00
#
_symmetry.space_group_name_H-M   'P 1'
#
loop_
_entity.id
_entity.type
_entity.pdbx_description
1 polymer ?
#
loop_
_entity_poly.entity_id
_entity_poly.type
_entity_poly.pdbx_seq_one_letter_code
_entity_poly.pdbx_strand_id
1 'polypeptide(L)'
;MKQFFFLAGMQRSGATVLSAILNQKPDVWVSPASPLFRMMLTQSQSHNELENIDYNRGAAIDDTIATIPHAFYQDKSAKYIIDKNLNWPNPLGVELINRYITKDIKIICPVRNVLDVIVSFDTIVNAHPDSKNNQMDEQVLASTFGNLPLADRRADFLMRHDKDIALSLNFMRHALIPEYRHIFHFVDYDDLINNPEKEINKIYAFLEIEKYNHKFTNIKDRSGISEKSLTGIKNLHKIRPKLEKKSRKPEDVLMPETIKRYSNLEFWKNI
;
A
#
# COMPACT_ATOMS: atom_id res chain seq x y z
N MET A 1 -10.51 6.58 22.98
CA MET A 1 -9.49 5.60 22.54
C MET A 1 -9.38 5.70 21.02
N LYS A 2 -8.17 5.61 20.42
CA LYS A 2 -7.98 5.59 18.97
C LYS A 2 -8.40 4.24 18.42
N GLN A 3 -9.08 4.24 17.28
CA GLN A 3 -9.39 3.04 16.51
C GLN A 3 -8.46 2.97 15.30
N PHE A 4 -7.91 1.79 15.04
CA PHE A 4 -6.93 1.58 13.98
C PHE A 4 -7.53 0.81 12.82
N PHE A 5 -7.25 1.30 11.62
CA PHE A 5 -7.48 0.66 10.35
C PHE A 5 -6.20 0.67 9.53
N PHE A 6 -6.16 -0.05 8.42
CA PHE A 6 -4.95 -0.22 7.64
C PHE A 6 -5.20 0.08 6.16
N LEU A 7 -4.19 0.66 5.53
CA LEU A 7 -4.22 0.91 4.09
C LEU A 7 -2.98 0.29 3.46
N ALA A 8 -3.20 -0.69 2.60
CA ALA A 8 -2.14 -1.42 1.94
C ALA A 8 -2.66 -2.03 0.64
N GLY A 9 -1.97 -1.85 -0.43
CA GLY A 9 -2.38 -2.35 -1.73
C GLY A 9 -1.23 -2.35 -2.70
N MET A 10 -1.53 -2.26 -3.98
CA MET A 10 -0.48 -2.16 -4.99
C MET A 10 0.13 -0.76 -4.97
N GLN A 11 1.43 -0.70 -5.17
CA GLN A 11 2.07 0.57 -5.51
C GLN A 11 1.46 1.11 -6.81
N ARG A 12 1.42 2.42 -6.98
CA ARG A 12 0.87 3.10 -8.18
C ARG A 12 -0.62 2.87 -8.44
N SER A 13 -1.36 2.41 -7.46
CA SER A 13 -2.82 2.18 -7.50
C SER A 13 -3.66 3.34 -6.93
N GLY A 14 -3.09 4.53 -6.76
CA GLY A 14 -3.83 5.70 -6.27
C GLY A 14 -3.93 5.82 -4.75
N ALA A 15 -3.18 5.02 -3.98
CA ALA A 15 -3.18 5.08 -2.52
C ALA A 15 -2.90 6.48 -1.95
N THR A 16 -2.09 7.31 -2.61
CA THR A 16 -1.80 8.68 -2.16
C THR A 16 -3.00 9.61 -2.31
N VAL A 17 -3.68 9.56 -3.44
CA VAL A 17 -4.88 10.38 -3.65
C VAL A 17 -6.01 9.91 -2.73
N LEU A 18 -6.16 8.61 -2.54
CA LEU A 18 -7.11 8.03 -1.59
C LEU A 18 -6.84 8.52 -0.16
N SER A 19 -5.57 8.46 0.29
CA SER A 19 -5.17 8.99 1.59
C SER A 19 -5.52 10.47 1.76
N ALA A 20 -5.29 11.28 0.72
CA ALA A 20 -5.59 12.71 0.78
C ALA A 20 -7.10 13.01 0.79
N ILE A 21 -7.92 12.19 0.12
CA ILE A 21 -9.38 12.29 0.20
C ILE A 21 -9.84 11.94 1.62
N LEU A 22 -9.44 10.79 2.16
CA LEU A 22 -9.84 10.35 3.49
C LEU A 22 -9.38 11.31 4.60
N ASN A 23 -8.20 11.92 4.46
CA ASN A 23 -7.69 12.97 5.37
C ASN A 23 -8.50 14.27 5.35
N GLN A 24 -9.52 14.43 4.50
CA GLN A 24 -10.41 15.58 4.59
C GLN A 24 -11.39 15.47 5.78
N LYS A 25 -11.71 14.25 6.24
CA LYS A 25 -12.56 14.02 7.40
C LYS A 25 -11.76 14.36 8.68
N PRO A 26 -12.26 15.28 9.54
CA PRO A 26 -11.47 15.83 10.65
C PRO A 26 -11.02 14.80 11.70
N ASP A 27 -11.81 13.76 11.92
CA ASP A 27 -11.55 12.71 12.89
C ASP A 27 -10.82 11.48 12.30
N VAL A 28 -10.37 11.56 11.03
CA VAL A 28 -9.59 10.55 10.34
C VAL A 28 -8.17 11.06 10.10
N TRP A 29 -7.18 10.25 10.40
CA TRP A 29 -5.79 10.46 10.02
C TRP A 29 -5.27 9.26 9.24
N VAL A 30 -4.89 9.48 8.00
CA VAL A 30 -4.21 8.48 7.16
C VAL A 30 -2.73 8.84 7.10
N SER A 31 -1.85 7.93 7.52
CA SER A 31 -0.41 8.16 7.43
C SER A 31 0.06 8.17 5.98
N PRO A 32 1.02 9.01 5.59
CA PRO A 32 1.58 9.03 4.23
C PRO A 32 2.41 7.77 3.93
N ALA A 33 3.16 7.33 4.91
CA ALA A 33 3.88 6.06 5.03
C ALA A 33 4.16 5.82 6.51
N SER A 34 4.30 4.56 6.92
CA SER A 34 4.49 4.23 8.32
C SER A 34 5.55 3.15 8.50
N PRO A 35 6.47 3.29 9.45
CA PRO A 35 7.38 2.23 9.87
C PRO A 35 6.74 1.26 10.87
N LEU A 36 5.48 1.48 11.28
CA LEU A 36 4.82 0.78 12.39
C LEU A 36 4.90 -0.74 12.26
N PHE A 37 4.59 -1.28 11.07
CA PHE A 37 4.70 -2.72 10.80
C PHE A 37 6.10 -3.25 11.17
N ARG A 38 7.16 -2.58 10.69
CA ARG A 38 8.54 -3.01 10.92
C ARG A 38 8.93 -2.89 12.40
N MET A 39 8.50 -1.81 13.06
CA MET A 39 8.75 -1.62 14.50
C MET A 39 8.13 -2.77 15.30
N MET A 40 6.86 -3.09 15.06
CA MET A 40 6.16 -4.17 15.74
C MET A 40 6.75 -5.55 15.43
N LEU A 41 7.07 -5.80 14.14
CA LEU A 41 7.69 -7.07 13.73
C LEU A 41 9.03 -7.29 14.43
N THR A 42 9.89 -6.28 14.46
CA THR A 42 11.20 -6.38 15.11
C THR A 42 11.05 -6.67 16.61
N GLN A 43 10.13 -6.00 17.28
CA GLN A 43 9.89 -6.27 18.69
C GLN A 43 9.25 -7.64 18.94
N SER A 44 8.37 -8.10 18.06
CA SER A 44 7.77 -9.44 18.20
C SER A 44 8.78 -10.58 18.03
N GLN A 45 9.86 -10.34 17.28
CA GLN A 45 10.95 -11.33 17.12
C GLN A 45 11.69 -11.58 18.43
N SER A 46 11.82 -10.57 19.30
CA SER A 46 12.49 -10.72 20.60
C SER A 46 11.73 -11.64 21.55
N HIS A 47 10.46 -11.93 21.27
CA HIS A 47 9.65 -12.87 22.04
C HIS A 47 10.21 -14.29 22.04
N ASN A 48 10.94 -14.66 20.98
CA ASN A 48 11.53 -15.98 20.79
C ASN A 48 13.00 -16.05 21.22
N GLU A 49 13.55 -14.99 21.78
CA GLU A 49 14.90 -15.00 22.33
C GLU A 49 14.94 -15.82 23.63
N LEU A 50 15.97 -16.66 23.77
CA LEU A 50 16.11 -17.58 24.93
C LEU A 50 16.01 -16.86 26.27
N GLU A 51 16.64 -15.68 26.40
CA GLU A 51 16.62 -14.89 27.62
C GLU A 51 15.17 -14.49 28.04
N ASN A 52 14.32 -14.17 27.06
CA ASN A 52 12.94 -13.79 27.31
C ASN A 52 12.06 -15.01 27.68
N ILE A 53 12.38 -16.18 27.13
CA ILE A 53 11.71 -17.45 27.47
C ILE A 53 12.09 -17.84 28.89
N ASP A 54 13.38 -17.83 29.23
CA ASP A 54 13.91 -18.24 30.54
C ASP A 54 13.38 -17.36 31.68
N TYR A 55 13.23 -16.05 31.45
CA TYR A 55 12.69 -15.13 32.46
C TYR A 55 11.16 -14.99 32.45
N ASN A 56 10.44 -15.80 31.64
CA ASN A 56 8.99 -15.76 31.51
C ASN A 56 8.43 -14.34 31.24
N ARG A 57 9.10 -13.60 30.38
CA ARG A 57 8.79 -12.19 30.05
C ARG A 57 7.78 -12.02 28.93
N GLY A 58 7.24 -13.12 28.38
CA GLY A 58 6.38 -13.09 27.20
C GLY A 58 5.19 -12.13 27.30
N ALA A 59 4.49 -12.12 28.44
CA ALA A 59 3.36 -11.22 28.66
C ALA A 59 3.80 -9.74 28.67
N ALA A 60 4.90 -9.42 29.33
CA ALA A 60 5.42 -8.04 29.39
C ALA A 60 5.88 -7.54 28.00
N ILE A 61 6.41 -8.43 27.15
CA ILE A 61 6.77 -8.13 25.77
C ILE A 61 5.50 -7.87 24.94
N ASP A 62 4.48 -8.72 25.05
CA ASP A 62 3.20 -8.53 24.37
C ASP A 62 2.55 -7.19 24.75
N ASP A 63 2.50 -6.87 26.04
CA ASP A 63 1.97 -5.59 26.51
C ASP A 63 2.78 -4.39 25.96
N THR A 64 4.10 -4.52 25.89
CA THR A 64 4.98 -3.49 25.32
C THR A 64 4.68 -3.29 23.83
N ILE A 65 4.58 -4.38 23.05
CA ILE A 65 4.28 -4.31 21.61
C ILE A 65 2.89 -3.67 21.40
N ALA A 66 1.90 -4.01 22.20
CA ALA A 66 0.55 -3.46 22.12
C ALA A 66 0.51 -1.93 22.38
N THR A 67 1.48 -1.37 23.10
CA THR A 67 1.58 0.09 23.29
C THR A 67 2.13 0.83 22.08
N ILE A 68 2.91 0.19 21.21
CA ILE A 68 3.64 0.84 20.11
C ILE A 68 2.70 1.65 19.18
N PRO A 69 1.55 1.14 18.68
CA PRO A 69 0.67 1.92 17.81
C PRO A 69 0.14 3.18 18.49
N HIS A 70 -0.22 3.08 19.77
CA HIS A 70 -0.75 4.19 20.55
C HIS A 70 0.30 5.25 20.81
N ALA A 71 1.51 4.86 21.16
CA ALA A 71 2.65 5.76 21.37
C ALA A 71 3.08 6.44 20.06
N PHE A 72 3.10 5.68 18.94
CA PHE A 72 3.48 6.18 17.63
C PHE A 72 2.56 7.29 17.14
N TYR A 73 1.25 7.18 17.40
CA TYR A 73 0.24 8.16 16.99
C TYR A 73 -0.28 9.03 18.14
N GLN A 74 0.47 9.16 19.25
CA GLN A 74 0.01 9.93 20.42
C GLN A 74 -0.25 11.41 20.12
N ASP A 75 0.50 11.99 19.17
CA ASP A 75 0.37 13.39 18.74
C ASP A 75 -0.81 13.65 17.81
N LYS A 76 -1.50 12.62 17.32
CA LYS A 76 -2.66 12.77 16.45
C LYS A 76 -3.96 12.86 17.25
N SER A 77 -4.70 13.93 17.06
CA SER A 77 -6.02 14.13 17.70
C SER A 77 -7.13 13.29 17.07
N ALA A 78 -6.91 12.71 15.88
CA ALA A 78 -7.90 11.92 15.16
C ALA A 78 -8.36 10.69 15.97
N LYS A 79 -9.67 10.41 15.90
CA LYS A 79 -10.29 9.23 16.49
C LYS A 79 -9.92 7.97 15.70
N TYR A 80 -9.89 8.06 14.37
CA TYR A 80 -9.62 6.98 13.44
C TYR A 80 -8.24 7.15 12.83
N ILE A 81 -7.38 6.18 13.05
CA ILE A 81 -6.04 6.13 12.46
C ILE A 81 -6.03 5.06 11.36
N ILE A 82 -5.68 5.46 10.14
CA ILE A 82 -5.47 4.54 9.03
C ILE A 82 -3.95 4.46 8.77
N ASP A 83 -3.32 3.40 9.25
CA ASP A 83 -1.88 3.20 9.06
C ASP A 83 -1.59 2.67 7.67
N LYS A 84 -0.75 3.38 6.91
CA LYS A 84 -0.41 3.02 5.55
C LYS A 84 0.94 2.32 5.49
N ASN A 85 0.91 1.00 5.23
CA ASN A 85 2.09 0.18 4.98
C ASN A 85 1.73 -1.01 4.09
N LEU A 86 2.54 -1.29 3.06
CA LEU A 86 2.29 -2.35 2.08
C LEU A 86 2.33 -3.76 2.66
N ASN A 87 2.91 -3.93 3.86
CA ASN A 87 3.07 -5.24 4.48
C ASN A 87 1.86 -5.69 5.32
N TRP A 88 0.87 -4.83 5.59
CA TRP A 88 -0.27 -5.23 6.42
C TRP A 88 -1.07 -6.43 5.88
N PRO A 89 -1.23 -6.64 4.55
CA PRO A 89 -1.99 -7.78 4.03
C PRO A 89 -1.25 -9.12 4.13
N ASN A 90 0.05 -9.14 4.40
CA ASN A 90 0.75 -10.42 4.54
C ASN A 90 0.33 -11.15 5.84
N PRO A 91 0.50 -12.47 5.92
CA PRO A 91 0.09 -13.26 7.09
C PRO A 91 0.66 -12.74 8.42
N LEU A 92 1.96 -12.34 8.43
CA LEU A 92 2.58 -11.76 9.64
C LEU A 92 1.96 -10.41 10.00
N GLY A 93 1.60 -9.59 9.00
CA GLY A 93 0.92 -8.32 9.24
C GLY A 93 -0.45 -8.51 9.88
N VAL A 94 -1.24 -9.44 9.34
CA VAL A 94 -2.56 -9.79 9.91
C VAL A 94 -2.42 -10.36 11.32
N GLU A 95 -1.40 -11.19 11.56
CA GLU A 95 -1.11 -11.73 12.90
C GLU A 95 -0.75 -10.62 13.89
N LEU A 96 0.14 -9.69 13.53
CA LEU A 96 0.51 -8.55 14.37
C LEU A 96 -0.69 -7.68 14.72
N ILE A 97 -1.56 -7.39 13.74
CA ILE A 97 -2.79 -6.64 13.96
C ILE A 97 -3.68 -7.39 14.95
N ASN A 98 -3.96 -8.67 14.67
CA ASN A 98 -4.84 -9.50 15.47
C ASN A 98 -4.35 -9.69 16.90
N ARG A 99 -3.04 -9.82 17.10
CA ARG A 99 -2.45 -10.06 18.42
C ARG A 99 -2.36 -8.79 19.25
N TYR A 100 -1.94 -7.67 18.64
CA TYR A 100 -1.48 -6.50 19.39
C TYR A 100 -2.31 -5.23 19.18
N ILE A 101 -3.16 -5.14 18.16
CA ILE A 101 -3.85 -3.89 17.83
C ILE A 101 -5.37 -4.05 17.97
N THR A 102 -5.99 -4.93 17.18
CA THR A 102 -7.44 -5.12 17.16
C THR A 102 -7.85 -6.49 16.63
N LYS A 103 -8.96 -7.02 17.14
CA LYS A 103 -9.60 -8.23 16.59
C LYS A 103 -10.51 -7.89 15.40
N ASP A 104 -11.04 -6.68 15.32
CA ASP A 104 -11.79 -6.17 14.17
C ASP A 104 -10.82 -5.59 13.14
N ILE A 105 -10.28 -6.48 12.29
CA ILE A 105 -9.26 -6.13 11.31
C ILE A 105 -9.93 -5.59 10.05
N LYS A 106 -9.54 -4.40 9.61
CA LYS A 106 -10.03 -3.78 8.38
C LYS A 106 -8.87 -3.19 7.57
N ILE A 107 -8.62 -3.77 6.39
CA ILE A 107 -7.51 -3.40 5.50
C ILE A 107 -8.08 -2.92 4.17
N ILE A 108 -7.86 -1.65 3.86
CA ILE A 108 -8.21 -1.04 2.58
C ILE A 108 -7.08 -1.33 1.59
N CYS A 109 -7.41 -1.94 0.45
CA CYS A 109 -6.45 -2.34 -0.57
C CYS A 109 -6.70 -1.61 -1.90
N PRO A 110 -6.06 -0.45 -2.14
CA PRO A 110 -6.06 0.14 -3.47
C PRO A 110 -5.39 -0.78 -4.48
N VAL A 111 -6.10 -1.07 -5.57
CA VAL A 111 -5.66 -1.96 -6.64
C VAL A 111 -5.82 -1.28 -8.00
N ARG A 112 -5.11 -1.77 -8.99
CA ARG A 112 -5.15 -1.26 -10.35
C ARG A 112 -4.74 -2.36 -11.33
N ASN A 113 -5.15 -2.25 -12.60
CA ASN A 113 -4.67 -3.14 -13.65
C ASN A 113 -3.14 -3.26 -13.61
N VAL A 114 -2.63 -4.49 -13.61
CA VAL A 114 -1.21 -4.78 -13.38
C VAL A 114 -0.33 -4.18 -14.48
N LEU A 115 -0.77 -4.21 -15.73
CA LEU A 115 -0.04 -3.62 -16.86
C LEU A 115 0.04 -2.09 -16.71
N ASP A 116 -1.04 -1.44 -16.26
CA ASP A 116 -1.03 0.00 -15.96
C ASP A 116 -0.06 0.36 -14.85
N VAL A 117 0.09 -0.51 -13.84
CA VAL A 117 1.07 -0.32 -12.76
C VAL A 117 2.49 -0.44 -13.31
N ILE A 118 2.79 -1.47 -14.10
CA ILE A 118 4.09 -1.66 -14.76
C ILE A 118 4.46 -0.43 -15.59
N VAL A 119 3.56 0.04 -16.45
CA VAL A 119 3.77 1.23 -17.30
C VAL A 119 3.95 2.50 -16.46
N SER A 120 3.26 2.60 -15.32
CA SER A 120 3.46 3.72 -14.40
C SER A 120 4.85 3.71 -13.77
N PHE A 121 5.41 2.56 -13.43
CA PHE A 121 6.79 2.43 -12.96
C PHE A 121 7.79 2.82 -14.05
N ASP A 122 7.64 2.29 -15.27
CA ASP A 122 8.49 2.64 -16.41
C ASP A 122 8.50 4.16 -16.66
N THR A 123 7.34 4.80 -16.60
CA THR A 123 7.21 6.25 -16.76
C THR A 123 8.01 7.03 -15.71
N ILE A 124 7.99 6.58 -14.45
CA ILE A 124 8.71 7.23 -13.34
C ILE A 124 10.21 7.07 -13.52
N VAL A 125 10.67 5.86 -13.81
CA VAL A 125 12.10 5.58 -14.00
C VAL A 125 12.65 6.43 -15.12
N ASN A 126 11.96 6.50 -16.26
CA ASN A 126 12.35 7.32 -17.40
C ASN A 126 12.35 8.85 -17.10
N ALA A 127 11.43 9.31 -16.23
CA ALA A 127 11.36 10.71 -15.83
C ALA A 127 12.44 11.14 -14.83
N HIS A 128 13.10 10.19 -14.16
CA HIS A 128 14.08 10.45 -13.10
C HIS A 128 15.34 9.57 -13.23
N PRO A 129 16.09 9.68 -14.31
CA PRO A 129 17.24 8.80 -14.60
C PRO A 129 18.36 8.92 -13.55
N ASP A 130 18.52 10.10 -12.91
CA ASP A 130 19.58 10.37 -11.93
C ASP A 130 19.18 10.01 -10.48
N SER A 131 18.01 9.43 -10.28
CA SER A 131 17.54 9.06 -8.95
C SER A 131 18.01 7.65 -8.56
N LYS A 132 17.73 7.24 -7.30
CA LYS A 132 17.92 5.84 -6.85
C LYS A 132 17.22 4.80 -7.75
N ASN A 133 16.35 5.23 -8.66
CA ASN A 133 15.76 4.38 -9.69
C ASN A 133 16.76 3.92 -10.75
N ASN A 134 17.90 4.61 -10.91
CA ASN A 134 19.01 4.09 -11.71
C ASN A 134 19.55 2.77 -11.16
N GLN A 135 19.54 2.60 -9.82
CA GLN A 135 19.87 1.31 -9.20
C GLN A 135 18.91 0.19 -9.62
N MET A 136 17.64 0.53 -9.93
CA MET A 136 16.72 -0.46 -10.48
C MET A 136 17.17 -0.92 -11.88
N ASP A 137 17.54 0.00 -12.76
CA ASP A 137 18.01 -0.37 -14.10
C ASP A 137 19.32 -1.18 -14.05
N GLU A 138 20.24 -0.82 -13.18
CA GLU A 138 21.46 -1.63 -12.96
C GLU A 138 21.09 -3.04 -12.49
N GLN A 139 20.16 -3.19 -11.53
CA GLN A 139 19.68 -4.49 -11.08
C GLN A 139 18.92 -5.25 -12.17
N VAL A 140 18.10 -4.56 -12.97
CA VAL A 140 17.40 -5.13 -14.13
C VAL A 140 18.42 -5.67 -15.13
N LEU A 141 19.42 -4.87 -15.50
CA LEU A 141 20.44 -5.26 -16.45
C LEU A 141 21.32 -6.42 -15.96
N ALA A 142 21.61 -6.45 -14.66
CA ALA A 142 22.39 -7.52 -14.03
C ALA A 142 21.60 -8.83 -13.84
N SER A 143 20.27 -8.76 -13.72
CA SER A 143 19.43 -9.90 -13.32
C SER A 143 18.50 -10.44 -14.41
N THR A 144 18.45 -9.79 -15.57
CA THR A 144 17.62 -10.21 -16.71
C THR A 144 18.51 -10.47 -17.93
N PHE A 145 18.33 -11.63 -18.53
CA PHE A 145 19.07 -12.06 -19.73
C PHE A 145 18.20 -11.89 -20.98
N GLY A 146 18.86 -11.61 -22.10
CA GLY A 146 18.21 -11.55 -23.42
C GLY A 146 18.12 -10.13 -24.02
N ASN A 147 17.62 -10.08 -25.25
CA ASN A 147 17.55 -8.86 -26.08
C ASN A 147 16.18 -8.17 -25.99
N LEU A 148 15.44 -8.35 -24.89
CA LEU A 148 14.16 -7.66 -24.70
C LEU A 148 14.38 -6.15 -24.49
N PRO A 149 13.46 -5.31 -24.95
CA PRO A 149 13.43 -3.89 -24.62
C PRO A 149 13.52 -3.64 -23.11
N LEU A 150 14.09 -2.52 -22.69
CA LEU A 150 14.30 -2.23 -21.27
C LEU A 150 12.99 -2.17 -20.47
N ALA A 151 11.91 -1.68 -21.07
CA ALA A 151 10.59 -1.66 -20.41
C ALA A 151 10.07 -3.05 -20.09
N ASP A 152 10.27 -4.03 -20.99
CA ASP A 152 9.88 -5.43 -20.77
C ASP A 152 10.75 -6.10 -19.71
N ARG A 153 12.06 -5.81 -19.71
CA ARG A 153 12.99 -6.28 -18.67
C ARG A 153 12.64 -5.71 -17.30
N ARG A 154 12.21 -4.43 -17.23
CA ARG A 154 11.68 -3.81 -15.99
C ARG A 154 10.40 -4.49 -15.55
N ALA A 155 9.50 -4.83 -16.49
CA ALA A 155 8.26 -5.58 -16.18
C ALA A 155 8.58 -6.93 -15.54
N ASP A 156 9.47 -7.72 -16.16
CA ASP A 156 9.89 -9.02 -15.64
C ASP A 156 10.56 -8.88 -14.25
N PHE A 157 11.38 -7.85 -14.05
CA PHE A 157 11.99 -7.57 -12.76
C PHE A 157 10.96 -7.25 -11.66
N LEU A 158 10.02 -6.33 -11.93
CA LEU A 158 8.98 -5.93 -10.98
C LEU A 158 8.01 -7.06 -10.63
N MET A 159 7.87 -8.04 -11.54
CA MET A 159 7.02 -9.22 -11.37
C MET A 159 7.74 -10.43 -10.78
N ARG A 160 9.01 -10.32 -10.40
CA ARG A 160 9.69 -11.36 -9.60
C ARG A 160 9.06 -11.45 -8.21
N HIS A 161 9.03 -12.65 -7.65
CA HIS A 161 8.38 -12.96 -6.37
C HIS A 161 8.84 -12.10 -5.19
N ASP A 162 10.07 -11.56 -5.23
CA ASP A 162 10.70 -10.72 -4.21
C ASP A 162 10.59 -9.21 -4.49
N LYS A 163 9.90 -8.81 -5.57
CA LYS A 163 9.84 -7.41 -6.02
C LYS A 163 8.44 -6.80 -5.88
N ASP A 164 8.41 -5.49 -6.00
CA ASP A 164 7.33 -4.60 -5.57
C ASP A 164 5.92 -5.03 -6.02
N ILE A 165 5.72 -5.35 -7.31
CA ILE A 165 4.37 -5.65 -7.81
C ILE A 165 3.97 -7.06 -7.40
N ALA A 166 4.82 -8.06 -7.68
CA ALA A 166 4.50 -9.44 -7.36
C ALA A 166 4.34 -9.65 -5.84
N LEU A 167 5.19 -8.99 -5.03
CA LEU A 167 5.10 -9.06 -3.57
C LEU A 167 3.77 -8.50 -3.06
N SER A 168 3.36 -7.32 -3.57
CA SER A 168 2.07 -6.73 -3.23
C SER A 168 0.88 -7.62 -3.63
N LEU A 169 0.92 -8.20 -4.84
CA LEU A 169 -0.09 -9.16 -5.29
C LEU A 169 -0.15 -10.39 -4.38
N ASN A 170 1.01 -10.96 -4.03
CA ASN A 170 1.09 -12.14 -3.19
C ASN A 170 0.52 -11.89 -1.79
N PHE A 171 0.82 -10.73 -1.18
CA PHE A 171 0.26 -10.37 0.12
C PHE A 171 -1.26 -10.22 0.07
N MET A 172 -1.79 -9.55 -0.95
CA MET A 172 -3.23 -9.37 -1.09
C MET A 172 -4.00 -10.67 -1.42
N ARG A 173 -3.32 -11.70 -1.98
CA ARG A 173 -3.93 -13.02 -2.21
C ARG A 173 -4.35 -13.72 -0.92
N HIS A 174 -3.91 -13.27 0.24
CA HIS A 174 -4.43 -13.71 1.53
C HIS A 174 -5.97 -13.55 1.60
N ALA A 175 -6.54 -12.59 0.88
CA ALA A 175 -7.97 -12.42 0.74
C ALA A 175 -8.70 -13.55 -0.03
N LEU A 176 -7.97 -14.44 -0.70
CA LEU A 176 -8.55 -15.62 -1.36
C LEU A 176 -8.87 -16.73 -0.35
N ILE A 177 -8.34 -16.66 0.84
CA ILE A 177 -8.65 -17.58 1.95
C ILE A 177 -9.98 -17.12 2.54
N PRO A 178 -11.04 -17.94 2.55
CA PRO A 178 -12.41 -17.53 2.93
C PRO A 178 -12.47 -16.87 4.32
N GLU A 179 -11.71 -17.40 5.28
CA GLU A 179 -11.66 -16.92 6.67
C GLU A 179 -11.13 -15.49 6.79
N TYR A 180 -10.29 -15.05 5.84
CA TYR A 180 -9.70 -13.72 5.85
C TYR A 180 -10.36 -12.75 4.86
N ARG A 181 -11.24 -13.23 3.97
CA ARG A 181 -11.84 -12.39 2.93
C ARG A 181 -12.51 -11.14 3.49
N HIS A 182 -13.20 -11.25 4.61
CA HIS A 182 -13.97 -10.18 5.23
C HIS A 182 -13.13 -9.04 5.79
N ILE A 183 -11.82 -9.25 6.02
CA ILE A 183 -10.92 -8.20 6.55
C ILE A 183 -10.37 -7.29 5.45
N PHE A 184 -10.60 -7.60 4.16
CA PHE A 184 -10.08 -6.85 3.02
C PHE A 184 -11.18 -6.12 2.25
N HIS A 185 -10.92 -4.86 1.93
CA HIS A 185 -11.73 -4.08 1.01
C HIS A 185 -10.88 -3.56 -0.15
N PHE A 186 -11.14 -4.08 -1.35
CA PHE A 186 -10.43 -3.68 -2.56
C PHE A 186 -11.05 -2.41 -3.14
N VAL A 187 -10.21 -1.43 -3.49
CA VAL A 187 -10.59 -0.17 -4.12
C VAL A 187 -9.92 -0.10 -5.48
N ASP A 188 -10.68 -0.37 -6.53
CA ASP A 188 -10.15 -0.28 -7.89
C ASP A 188 -9.88 1.18 -8.26
N TYR A 189 -8.70 1.44 -8.84
CA TYR A 189 -8.27 2.78 -9.21
C TYR A 189 -9.20 3.42 -10.23
N ASP A 190 -9.66 2.68 -11.23
CA ASP A 190 -10.53 3.21 -12.28
C ASP A 190 -11.92 3.56 -11.70
N ASP A 191 -12.45 2.73 -10.78
CA ASP A 191 -13.69 3.02 -10.08
C ASP A 191 -13.55 4.25 -9.16
N LEU A 192 -12.44 4.37 -8.43
CA LEU A 192 -12.16 5.53 -7.59
C LEU A 192 -12.09 6.83 -8.41
N ILE A 193 -11.52 6.78 -9.61
CA ILE A 193 -11.41 7.96 -10.48
C ILE A 193 -12.75 8.33 -11.10
N ASN A 194 -13.52 7.34 -11.56
CA ASN A 194 -14.77 7.56 -12.28
C ASN A 194 -15.96 7.83 -11.34
N ASN A 195 -15.98 7.22 -10.15
CA ASN A 195 -17.08 7.28 -9.20
C ASN A 195 -16.57 7.48 -7.76
N PRO A 196 -15.80 8.55 -7.48
CA PRO A 196 -15.08 8.70 -6.22
C PRO A 196 -15.99 8.70 -4.98
N GLU A 197 -17.15 9.38 -5.05
CA GLU A 197 -18.09 9.41 -3.94
C GLU A 197 -18.63 8.02 -3.59
N LYS A 198 -19.00 7.25 -4.61
CA LYS A 198 -19.48 5.88 -4.42
C LYS A 198 -18.43 5.01 -3.76
N GLU A 199 -17.19 5.08 -4.23
CA GLU A 199 -16.09 4.26 -3.71
C GLU A 199 -15.70 4.66 -2.28
N ILE A 200 -15.65 5.94 -1.98
CA ILE A 200 -15.40 6.43 -0.61
C ILE A 200 -16.54 6.00 0.33
N ASN A 201 -17.80 6.04 -0.11
CA ASN A 201 -18.92 5.56 0.69
C ASN A 201 -18.85 4.06 0.98
N LYS A 202 -18.34 3.23 0.06
CA LYS A 202 -18.09 1.81 0.31
C LYS A 202 -17.00 1.62 1.38
N ILE A 203 -15.93 2.43 1.33
CA ILE A 203 -14.88 2.40 2.35
C ILE A 203 -15.47 2.72 3.73
N TYR A 204 -16.29 3.77 3.86
CA TYR A 204 -16.91 4.11 5.14
C TYR A 204 -17.85 3.02 5.65
N ALA A 205 -18.62 2.39 4.76
CA ALA A 205 -19.45 1.25 5.12
C ALA A 205 -18.61 0.06 5.61
N PHE A 206 -17.48 -0.24 4.94
CA PHE A 206 -16.54 -1.29 5.34
C PHE A 206 -15.88 -0.99 6.70
N LEU A 207 -15.49 0.27 6.93
CA LEU A 207 -14.89 0.69 8.20
C LEU A 207 -15.91 0.86 9.32
N GLU A 208 -17.20 0.85 9.01
CA GLU A 208 -18.31 1.09 9.96
C GLU A 208 -18.21 2.44 10.66
N ILE A 209 -17.82 3.45 9.91
CA ILE A 209 -17.74 4.84 10.40
C ILE A 209 -18.67 5.77 9.62
N GLU A 210 -19.03 6.89 10.23
CA GLU A 210 -19.91 7.88 9.61
C GLU A 210 -19.32 8.44 8.31
N LYS A 211 -20.19 8.59 7.30
CA LYS A 211 -19.85 9.23 6.02
C LYS A 211 -19.46 10.69 6.23
N TYR A 212 -18.69 11.20 5.29
CA TYR A 212 -18.28 12.58 5.22
C TYR A 212 -18.37 13.10 3.79
N ASN A 213 -18.78 14.36 3.62
CA ASN A 213 -18.87 15.00 2.30
C ASN A 213 -17.49 15.47 1.84
N HIS A 214 -16.89 14.74 0.92
CA HIS A 214 -15.57 15.01 0.38
C HIS A 214 -15.60 15.96 -0.81
N LYS A 215 -14.49 16.68 -1.00
CA LYS A 215 -14.19 17.40 -2.24
C LYS A 215 -13.28 16.54 -3.11
N PHE A 216 -13.70 16.31 -4.35
CA PHE A 216 -12.96 15.50 -5.33
C PHE A 216 -12.19 16.36 -6.35
N THR A 217 -12.20 17.68 -6.17
CA THR A 217 -11.43 18.64 -6.95
C THR A 217 -10.50 19.43 -6.03
N ASN A 218 -9.35 19.85 -6.55
CA ASN A 218 -8.31 20.58 -5.79
C ASN A 218 -7.93 19.88 -4.48
N ILE A 219 -7.80 18.55 -4.54
CA ILE A 219 -7.42 17.73 -3.40
C ILE A 219 -6.02 18.13 -2.95
N LYS A 220 -5.87 18.42 -1.66
CA LYS A 220 -4.59 18.81 -1.06
C LYS A 220 -4.07 17.69 -0.17
N ASP A 221 -2.78 17.41 -0.27
CA ASP A 221 -2.11 16.59 0.73
C ASP A 221 -2.04 17.37 2.05
N ARG A 222 -2.57 16.77 3.11
CA ARG A 222 -2.55 17.32 4.47
C ARG A 222 -1.57 16.58 5.39
N SER A 223 -0.80 15.65 4.84
CA SER A 223 0.16 14.85 5.64
C SER A 223 1.28 15.70 6.24
N GLY A 224 1.59 16.85 5.63
CA GLY A 224 2.68 17.73 6.04
C GLY A 224 4.08 17.17 5.76
N ILE A 225 4.18 16.02 5.09
CA ILE A 225 5.45 15.35 4.84
C ILE A 225 5.92 15.64 3.42
N SER A 226 7.17 16.07 3.28
CA SER A 226 7.80 16.29 1.99
C SER A 226 8.07 14.96 1.27
N GLU A 227 7.56 14.82 0.04
CA GLU A 227 7.85 13.65 -0.80
C GLU A 227 9.34 13.40 -0.99
N LYS A 228 10.13 14.46 -1.11
CA LYS A 228 11.59 14.38 -1.26
C LYS A 228 12.24 13.69 -0.07
N SER A 229 11.71 13.90 1.15
CA SER A 229 12.23 13.24 2.35
C SER A 229 11.84 11.77 2.46
N LEU A 230 10.70 11.36 1.87
CA LEU A 230 10.23 9.97 1.91
C LEU A 230 10.86 9.09 0.85
N THR A 231 11.00 9.58 -0.38
CA THR A 231 11.34 8.76 -1.55
C THR A 231 12.62 9.18 -2.25
N GLY A 232 13.15 10.38 -1.94
CA GLY A 232 14.25 11.00 -2.68
C GLY A 232 13.86 11.56 -4.04
N ILE A 233 12.63 11.34 -4.49
CA ILE A 233 12.11 11.76 -5.79
C ILE A 233 11.11 12.88 -5.62
N LYS A 234 11.36 14.02 -6.25
CA LYS A 234 10.45 15.16 -6.23
C LYS A 234 9.20 14.87 -7.10
N ASN A 235 8.02 15.16 -6.57
CA ASN A 235 6.73 15.01 -7.27
C ASN A 235 6.32 13.56 -7.63
N LEU A 236 6.91 12.53 -7.02
CA LEU A 236 6.56 11.14 -7.26
C LEU A 236 5.07 10.84 -6.99
N HIS A 237 4.51 11.44 -5.95
CA HIS A 237 3.13 11.28 -5.51
C HIS A 237 2.31 12.56 -5.66
N LYS A 238 2.68 13.44 -6.60
CA LYS A 238 1.96 14.69 -6.81
C LYS A 238 0.47 14.44 -7.05
N ILE A 239 -0.37 14.95 -6.15
CA ILE A 239 -1.82 14.92 -6.30
C ILE A 239 -2.21 15.95 -7.36
N ARG A 240 -2.98 15.51 -8.35
CA ARG A 240 -3.49 16.39 -9.41
C ARG A 240 -4.75 17.11 -8.95
N PRO A 241 -5.03 18.32 -9.49
CA PRO A 241 -6.23 19.06 -9.13
C PRO A 241 -7.55 18.35 -9.45
N LYS A 242 -7.52 17.46 -10.47
CA LYS A 242 -8.66 16.63 -10.87
C LYS A 242 -8.29 15.16 -10.77
N LEU A 243 -9.26 14.34 -10.40
CA LEU A 243 -9.16 12.89 -10.50
C LEU A 243 -9.25 12.53 -11.99
N GLU A 244 -8.14 12.09 -12.56
CA GLU A 244 -8.06 11.71 -13.96
C GLU A 244 -7.04 10.59 -14.16
N LYS A 245 -7.37 9.65 -15.03
CA LYS A 245 -6.42 8.62 -15.44
C LYS A 245 -5.48 9.21 -16.48
N LYS A 246 -4.19 9.30 -16.15
CA LYS A 246 -3.12 9.63 -17.10
C LYS A 246 -2.10 8.51 -17.05
N SER A 247 -2.24 7.55 -17.93
CA SER A 247 -1.25 6.50 -18.17
C SER A 247 -1.03 6.37 -19.67
N ARG A 248 0.19 6.02 -20.06
CA ARG A 248 0.47 5.50 -21.40
C ARG A 248 -0.28 4.17 -21.53
N LYS A 249 -0.66 3.82 -22.74
CA LYS A 249 -1.24 2.49 -22.98
C LYS A 249 -0.14 1.44 -22.87
N PRO A 250 -0.43 0.26 -22.32
CA PRO A 250 0.55 -0.84 -22.28
C PRO A 250 1.11 -1.19 -23.65
N GLU A 251 0.29 -1.13 -24.70
CA GLU A 251 0.65 -1.43 -26.08
C GLU A 251 1.67 -0.45 -26.67
N ASP A 252 1.76 0.77 -26.11
CA ASP A 252 2.75 1.78 -26.52
C ASP A 252 4.11 1.59 -25.85
N VAL A 253 4.22 0.67 -24.88
CA VAL A 253 5.40 0.54 -23.98
C VAL A 253 5.96 -0.87 -23.96
N LEU A 254 5.12 -1.88 -23.97
CA LEU A 254 5.46 -3.28 -23.75
C LEU A 254 5.23 -4.11 -25.02
N MET A 255 6.03 -5.15 -25.18
CA MET A 255 5.81 -6.14 -26.24
C MET A 255 4.53 -6.95 -26.01
N PRO A 256 3.89 -7.47 -27.08
CA PRO A 256 2.68 -8.28 -26.97
C PRO A 256 2.83 -9.50 -26.05
N GLU A 257 4.00 -10.14 -26.04
CA GLU A 257 4.31 -11.30 -25.20
C GLU A 257 4.32 -10.94 -23.72
N THR A 258 4.87 -9.77 -23.36
CA THR A 258 4.89 -9.25 -22.00
C THR A 258 3.49 -8.87 -21.54
N ILE A 259 2.70 -8.23 -22.42
CA ILE A 259 1.29 -7.92 -22.16
C ILE A 259 0.52 -9.22 -21.90
N LYS A 260 0.64 -10.22 -22.79
CA LYS A 260 -0.03 -11.51 -22.62
C LYS A 260 0.36 -12.21 -21.32
N ARG A 261 1.64 -12.13 -20.92
CA ARG A 261 2.16 -12.76 -19.69
C ARG A 261 1.57 -12.17 -18.42
N TYR A 262 1.39 -10.85 -18.37
CA TYR A 262 0.98 -10.12 -17.15
C TYR A 262 -0.44 -9.59 -17.20
N SER A 263 -1.25 -9.95 -18.19
CA SER A 263 -2.69 -9.69 -18.22
C SER A 263 -3.45 -10.66 -17.32
N ASN A 264 -4.68 -10.27 -16.91
CA ASN A 264 -5.62 -11.09 -16.14
C ASN A 264 -5.11 -11.56 -14.76
N LEU A 265 -4.29 -10.74 -14.12
CA LEU A 265 -3.80 -11.03 -12.76
C LEU A 265 -4.68 -10.40 -11.66
N GLU A 266 -5.75 -9.71 -12.04
CA GLU A 266 -6.66 -8.97 -11.17
C GLU A 266 -7.65 -9.91 -10.45
N PHE A 267 -7.15 -10.76 -9.55
CA PHE A 267 -7.96 -11.73 -8.81
C PHE A 267 -9.08 -11.08 -7.98
N TRP A 268 -8.89 -9.84 -7.54
CA TRP A 268 -9.88 -9.10 -6.73
C TRP A 268 -11.17 -8.77 -7.45
N LYS A 269 -11.23 -8.93 -8.77
CA LYS A 269 -12.46 -8.77 -9.57
C LYS A 269 -13.39 -9.95 -9.45
N ASN A 270 -12.90 -11.07 -8.92
CA ASN A 270 -13.62 -12.35 -8.86
C ASN A 270 -13.99 -12.78 -7.44
N ILE A 271 -13.85 -11.87 -6.45
CA ILE A 271 -14.08 -12.16 -5.02
C ILE A 271 -14.99 -11.12 -4.38
#